data_f78a5b8727bc736e26b08266846cdc5f
#
_entry.id   f78a5b8727bc736e26b08266846cdc5f
#
_cell.length_a   1.000
_cell.length_b   1.000
_cell.length_c   1.000
_cell.angle_alpha   90.00
_cell.angle_beta   90.00
_cell.angle_gamma   90.00
#
_symmetry.space_group_name_H-M   'P 1'
#
loop_
_entity.id
_entity.type
_entity.pdbx_description
1 polymer ?
#
loop_
_entity_poly.entity_id
_entity_poly.type
_entity_poly.pdbx_seq_one_letter_code
_entity_poly.pdbx_strand_id
1 'polypeptide(L)'
;MKRILVALDSSPCAPLVLSAADKLAELTGARLVVFRAVTVPPDMPRDVLLVSDLRLEDILTRNARGDLERLTRDVPPARLEKLVASFATPWDGICTAARNEAVDLIVIGSHGYGVLDRVLGTTAGKVVNHADRNVLVVRAAL
;
A
#
# COMPACT_ATOMS: atom_id res chain seq x y z
N MET A 1 17.20 -3.71 10.50
CA MET A 1 15.88 -3.61 9.84
C MET A 1 15.02 -4.77 10.31
N LYS A 2 13.90 -4.48 10.93
CA LYS A 2 13.02 -5.50 11.51
C LYS A 2 11.65 -5.57 10.87
N ARG A 3 11.10 -4.42 10.46
CA ARG A 3 9.75 -4.32 9.91
C ARG A 3 9.73 -3.40 8.70
N ILE A 4 9.09 -3.83 7.64
CA ILE A 4 8.92 -3.10 6.39
C ILE A 4 7.43 -2.94 6.13
N LEU A 5 6.99 -1.70 5.92
CA LEU A 5 5.65 -1.46 5.39
C LEU A 5 5.72 -1.42 3.88
N VAL A 6 4.94 -2.25 3.21
CA VAL A 6 4.76 -2.18 1.76
C VAL A 6 3.36 -1.71 1.45
N ALA A 7 3.26 -0.58 0.77
CA ALA A 7 1.97 0.00 0.38
C ALA A 7 1.63 -0.44 -1.05
N LEU A 8 0.50 -1.10 -1.18
CA LEU A 8 0.03 -1.65 -2.44
C LEU A 8 -1.30 -1.00 -2.82
N ASP A 9 -1.37 -0.50 -4.03
CA ASP A 9 -2.62 -0.04 -4.63
C ASP A 9 -3.25 -1.16 -5.48
N SER A 10 -4.30 -0.84 -6.22
CA SER A 10 -4.95 -1.79 -7.13
C SER A 10 -4.34 -1.80 -8.53
N SER A 11 -3.19 -1.13 -8.74
CA SER A 11 -2.55 -1.04 -10.05
C SER A 11 -1.89 -2.35 -10.46
N PRO A 12 -1.62 -2.53 -11.76
CA PRO A 12 -0.87 -3.70 -12.24
C PRO A 12 0.57 -3.79 -11.70
N CYS A 13 1.10 -2.71 -11.13
CA CYS A 13 2.45 -2.69 -10.55
C CYS A 13 2.51 -3.26 -9.13
N ALA A 14 1.39 -3.47 -8.47
CA ALA A 14 1.36 -3.96 -7.09
C ALA A 14 2.15 -5.26 -6.87
N PRO A 15 2.05 -6.28 -7.74
CA PRO A 15 2.88 -7.49 -7.59
C PRO A 15 4.39 -7.22 -7.64
N LEU A 16 4.82 -6.28 -8.47
CA LEU A 16 6.23 -5.91 -8.58
C LEU A 16 6.72 -5.24 -7.29
N VAL A 17 5.91 -4.34 -6.74
CA VAL A 17 6.23 -3.64 -5.49
C VAL A 17 6.31 -4.63 -4.33
N LEU A 18 5.36 -5.55 -4.25
CA LEU A 18 5.36 -6.61 -3.23
C LEU A 18 6.59 -7.52 -3.38
N SER A 19 6.92 -7.92 -4.60
CA SER A 19 8.09 -8.77 -4.86
C SER A 19 9.39 -8.11 -4.39
N ALA A 20 9.56 -6.82 -4.66
CA ALA A 20 10.73 -6.07 -4.19
C ALA A 20 10.80 -6.02 -2.66
N ALA A 21 9.67 -5.77 -2.00
CA ALA A 21 9.59 -5.75 -0.54
C ALA A 21 9.87 -7.14 0.07
N ASP A 22 9.31 -8.19 -0.51
CA ASP A 22 9.52 -9.57 -0.03
C ASP A 22 10.99 -9.99 -0.18
N LYS A 23 11.60 -9.66 -1.30
CA LYS A 23 13.03 -9.91 -1.52
C LYS A 23 13.89 -9.20 -0.47
N LEU A 24 13.57 -7.96 -0.17
CA LEU A 24 14.29 -7.21 0.86
C LEU A 24 14.07 -7.81 2.26
N ALA A 25 12.86 -8.22 2.56
CA ALA A 25 12.55 -8.91 3.82
C ALA A 25 13.32 -10.23 3.95
N GLU A 26 13.41 -11.00 2.86
CA GLU A 26 14.22 -12.22 2.81
C GLU A 26 15.69 -11.95 3.13
N LEU A 27 16.26 -10.91 2.51
CA LEU A 27 17.68 -10.58 2.68
C LEU A 27 18.02 -10.00 4.05
N THR A 28 17.09 -9.32 4.69
CA THR A 28 17.34 -8.61 5.96
C THR A 28 16.79 -9.33 7.19
N GLY A 29 15.96 -10.34 7.00
CA GLY A 29 15.23 -10.98 8.09
C GLY A 29 14.06 -10.14 8.61
N ALA A 30 13.68 -9.07 7.90
CA ALA A 30 12.54 -8.24 8.28
C ALA A 30 11.21 -8.92 8.02
N ARG A 31 10.15 -8.41 8.67
CA ARG A 31 8.78 -8.85 8.44
C ARG A 31 7.99 -7.77 7.73
N LEU A 32 7.02 -8.19 6.93
CA LEU A 32 6.20 -7.30 6.12
C LEU A 32 4.90 -6.95 6.82
N VAL A 33 4.62 -5.65 6.87
CA VAL A 33 3.30 -5.09 7.09
C VAL A 33 2.79 -4.62 5.74
N VAL A 34 1.76 -5.26 5.21
CA VAL A 34 1.21 -4.93 3.89
C VAL A 34 0.03 -4.00 4.09
N PHE A 35 0.08 -2.84 3.47
CA PHE A 35 -0.89 -1.77 3.67
C PHE A 35 -1.58 -1.38 2.36
N ARG A 36 -2.86 -1.09 2.44
CA ARG A 36 -3.62 -0.43 1.37
C ARG A 36 -4.49 0.68 1.95
N ALA A 37 -4.35 1.88 1.40
CA ALA A 37 -5.31 2.95 1.62
C ALA A 37 -6.57 2.67 0.81
N VAL A 38 -7.72 2.74 1.46
CA VAL A 38 -9.03 2.54 0.84
C VAL A 38 -9.65 3.90 0.60
N THR A 39 -10.12 4.12 -0.62
CA THR A 39 -10.80 5.36 -1.01
C THR A 39 -12.10 5.05 -1.72
N VAL A 40 -13.00 6.03 -1.75
CA VAL A 40 -14.23 5.92 -2.55
C VAL A 40 -13.84 6.02 -4.04
N PRO A 41 -14.28 5.09 -4.91
CA PRO A 41 -14.04 5.21 -6.33
C PRO A 41 -14.61 6.52 -6.89
N PRO A 42 -13.87 7.23 -7.77
CA PRO A 42 -14.30 8.53 -8.31
C PRO A 42 -15.60 8.48 -9.12
N ASP A 43 -15.89 7.32 -9.70
CA ASP A 43 -17.06 7.06 -10.55
C ASP A 43 -18.27 6.52 -9.77
N MET A 44 -18.17 6.43 -8.46
CA MET A 44 -19.26 5.90 -7.64
C MET A 44 -20.43 6.89 -7.62
N PRO A 45 -21.66 6.44 -7.92
CA PRO A 45 -22.85 7.30 -7.89
C PRO A 45 -23.07 7.91 -6.49
N ARG A 46 -23.46 9.19 -6.47
CA ARG A 46 -23.77 9.89 -5.21
C ARG A 46 -24.85 9.20 -4.37
N ASP A 47 -25.81 8.57 -5.03
CA ASP A 47 -26.89 7.84 -4.35
C ASP A 47 -26.36 6.70 -3.48
N VAL A 48 -25.32 6.02 -3.92
CA VAL A 48 -24.68 4.97 -3.16
C VAL A 48 -23.93 5.53 -1.95
N LEU A 49 -23.33 6.71 -2.09
CA LEU A 49 -22.62 7.40 -1.01
C LEU A 49 -23.56 7.87 0.11
N LEU A 50 -24.82 8.18 -0.23
CA LEU A 50 -25.80 8.72 0.71
C LEU A 50 -26.54 7.65 1.52
N VAL A 51 -26.51 6.39 1.09
CA VAL A 51 -27.34 5.33 1.69
C VAL A 51 -26.80 4.82 3.02
N SER A 52 -25.49 4.74 3.20
CA SER A 52 -24.86 4.41 4.48
C SER A 52 -23.34 4.48 4.37
N ASP A 53 -22.72 5.55 4.83
CA ASP A 53 -21.27 5.74 4.79
C ASP A 53 -20.52 4.60 5.48
N LEU A 54 -21.01 4.13 6.64
CA LEU A 54 -20.40 3.05 7.40
C LEU A 54 -20.42 1.72 6.64
N ARG A 55 -21.52 1.41 5.96
CA ARG A 55 -21.61 0.17 5.16
C ARG A 55 -20.69 0.19 3.96
N LEU A 56 -20.59 1.34 3.29
CA LEU A 56 -19.72 1.50 2.14
C LEU A 56 -18.26 1.34 2.52
N GLU A 57 -17.83 2.01 3.59
CA GLU A 57 -16.47 1.88 4.11
C GLU A 57 -16.15 0.43 4.48
N ASP A 58 -17.05 -0.26 5.16
CA ASP A 58 -16.90 -1.67 5.51
C ASP A 58 -16.74 -2.57 4.28
N ILE A 59 -17.58 -2.37 3.26
CA ILE A 59 -17.52 -3.15 2.02
C ILE A 59 -16.21 -2.90 1.30
N LEU A 60 -15.82 -1.63 1.13
CA LEU A 60 -14.59 -1.27 0.43
C LEU A 60 -13.35 -1.77 1.16
N THR A 61 -13.34 -1.66 2.48
CA THR A 61 -12.24 -2.14 3.31
C THR A 61 -12.13 -3.67 3.25
N ARG A 62 -13.25 -4.37 3.32
CA ARG A 62 -13.27 -5.82 3.21
C ARG A 62 -12.80 -6.30 1.84
N ASN A 63 -13.22 -5.62 0.77
CA ASN A 63 -12.77 -5.93 -0.59
C ASN A 63 -11.27 -5.70 -0.75
N ALA A 64 -10.76 -4.59 -0.24
CA ALA A 64 -9.33 -4.29 -0.26
C ALA A 64 -8.52 -5.34 0.51
N ARG A 65 -9.00 -5.76 1.66
CA ARG A 65 -8.35 -6.82 2.45
C ARG A 65 -8.33 -8.15 1.70
N GLY A 66 -9.42 -8.52 1.04
CA GLY A 66 -9.47 -9.71 0.19
C GLY A 66 -8.47 -9.65 -0.96
N ASP A 67 -8.28 -8.48 -1.59
CA ASP A 67 -7.27 -8.27 -2.62
C ASP A 67 -5.85 -8.43 -2.07
N LEU A 68 -5.58 -7.89 -0.88
CA LEU A 68 -4.29 -8.06 -0.23
C LEU A 68 -4.01 -9.52 0.12
N GLU A 69 -5.01 -10.25 0.57
CA GLU A 69 -4.88 -11.69 0.84
C GLU A 69 -4.49 -12.46 -0.43
N ARG A 70 -5.12 -12.15 -1.56
CA ARG A 70 -4.76 -12.76 -2.85
C ARG A 70 -3.36 -12.40 -3.30
N LEU A 71 -2.98 -11.12 -3.22
CA LEU A 71 -1.66 -10.64 -3.62
C LEU A 71 -0.54 -11.27 -2.78
N THR A 72 -0.78 -11.50 -1.50
CA THR A 72 0.22 -12.00 -0.56
C THR A 72 0.22 -13.52 -0.41
N ARG A 73 -0.57 -14.23 -1.21
CA ARG A 73 -0.73 -15.68 -1.10
C ARG A 73 0.60 -16.42 -1.12
N ASP A 74 1.53 -15.99 -1.96
CA ASP A 74 2.83 -16.65 -2.15
C ASP A 74 3.93 -16.11 -1.23
N VAL A 75 3.63 -15.11 -0.41
CA VAL A 75 4.58 -14.61 0.60
C VAL A 75 4.63 -15.62 1.76
N PRO A 76 5.82 -16.11 2.13
CA PRO A 76 5.92 -17.04 3.25
C PRO A 76 5.35 -16.46 4.54
N PRO A 77 4.55 -17.23 5.30
CA PRO A 77 3.95 -16.75 6.55
C PRO A 77 4.96 -16.21 7.56
N ALA A 78 6.19 -16.74 7.54
CA ALA A 78 7.25 -16.28 8.43
C ALA A 78 7.66 -14.82 8.17
N ARG A 79 7.49 -14.33 6.94
CA ARG A 79 7.80 -12.95 6.58
C ARG A 79 6.59 -12.01 6.58
N LEU A 80 5.38 -12.55 6.54
CA LEU A 80 4.15 -11.75 6.53
C LEU A 80 3.65 -11.55 7.96
N GLU A 81 3.74 -10.33 8.46
CA GLU A 81 3.29 -10.02 9.83
C GLU A 81 1.80 -9.71 9.88
N LYS A 82 1.34 -8.80 9.01
CA LYS A 82 -0.08 -8.44 8.98
C LYS A 82 -0.47 -7.74 7.69
N LEU A 83 -1.76 -7.76 7.40
CA LEU A 83 -2.41 -7.00 6.35
C LEU A 83 -3.22 -5.88 6.99
N VAL A 84 -3.09 -4.67 6.47
CA VAL A 84 -3.81 -3.49 6.97
C VAL A 84 -4.50 -2.80 5.80
N ALA A 85 -5.81 -2.71 5.83
CA ALA A 85 -6.61 -1.90 4.92
C ALA A 85 -7.28 -0.81 5.75
N SER A 86 -7.07 0.45 5.37
CA SER A 86 -7.55 1.60 6.14
C SER A 86 -8.13 2.65 5.21
N PHE A 87 -9.31 3.16 5.58
CA PHE A 87 -9.96 4.23 4.84
C PHE A 87 -9.23 5.55 5.10
N ALA A 88 -8.48 6.04 4.10
CA ALA A 88 -7.60 7.20 4.27
C ALA A 88 -7.17 7.78 2.91
N THR A 89 -6.74 9.02 2.93
CA THR A 89 -5.99 9.61 1.82
C THR A 89 -4.67 8.81 1.67
N PRO A 90 -4.31 8.33 0.47
CA PRO A 90 -3.23 7.36 0.31
C PRO A 90 -1.90 7.75 0.97
N TRP A 91 -1.35 8.91 0.67
CA TRP A 91 -0.04 9.29 1.21
C TRP A 91 -0.07 9.46 2.74
N ASP A 92 -1.14 10.06 3.26
CA ASP A 92 -1.29 10.28 4.70
C ASP A 92 -1.52 8.96 5.44
N GLY A 93 -2.34 8.09 4.87
CA GLY A 93 -2.57 6.74 5.40
C GLY A 93 -1.29 5.92 5.48
N ILE A 94 -0.46 5.97 4.45
CA ILE A 94 0.83 5.29 4.41
C ILE A 94 1.75 5.81 5.52
N CYS A 95 1.90 7.12 5.62
CA CYS A 95 2.76 7.73 6.63
C CYS A 95 2.26 7.45 8.06
N THR A 96 0.94 7.50 8.26
CA THR A 96 0.31 7.19 9.56
C THR A 96 0.49 5.72 9.92
N ALA A 97 0.24 4.81 8.99
CA ALA A 97 0.45 3.38 9.22
C ALA A 97 1.91 3.07 9.55
N ALA A 98 2.84 3.70 8.85
CA ALA A 98 4.26 3.51 9.10
C ALA A 98 4.66 3.91 10.54
N ARG A 99 4.10 5.01 11.05
CA ARG A 99 4.30 5.43 12.44
C ARG A 99 3.65 4.45 13.42
N ASN A 100 2.38 4.13 13.21
CA ASN A 100 1.60 3.26 14.11
C ASN A 100 2.20 1.86 14.22
N GLU A 101 2.71 1.34 13.11
CA GLU A 101 3.32 0.02 13.06
C GLU A 101 4.82 0.04 13.41
N ALA A 102 5.38 1.22 13.63
CA ALA A 102 6.80 1.40 13.98
C ALA A 102 7.73 0.67 13.01
N VAL A 103 7.49 0.83 11.71
CA VAL A 103 8.31 0.20 10.68
C VAL A 103 9.62 0.96 10.46
N ASP A 104 10.63 0.27 9.96
CA ASP A 104 11.94 0.86 9.65
C ASP A 104 12.02 1.44 8.25
N LEU A 105 11.19 0.93 7.35
CA LEU A 105 11.23 1.27 5.93
C LEU A 105 9.82 1.23 5.35
N ILE A 106 9.54 2.19 4.47
CA ILE A 106 8.35 2.18 3.62
C ILE A 106 8.78 1.78 2.22
N VAL A 107 8.09 0.81 1.61
CA VAL A 107 8.27 0.42 0.21
C VAL A 107 7.01 0.79 -0.56
N ILE A 108 7.16 1.57 -1.61
CA ILE A 108 6.05 2.03 -2.46
C ILE A 108 6.41 1.93 -3.94
N GLY A 109 5.40 1.89 -4.79
CA GLY A 109 5.58 2.01 -6.23
C GLY A 109 5.77 3.47 -6.66
N SER A 110 6.49 3.69 -7.74
CA SER A 110 6.73 5.03 -8.29
C SER A 110 5.48 5.65 -8.90
N HIS A 111 4.60 4.83 -9.46
CA HIS A 111 3.39 5.25 -10.15
C HIS A 111 2.24 4.27 -9.91
N GLY A 112 1.00 4.79 -9.99
CA GLY A 112 -0.19 3.99 -10.17
C GLY A 112 -0.47 3.77 -11.66
N TYR A 113 -1.70 4.08 -12.09
CA TYR A 113 -2.12 3.93 -13.49
C TYR A 113 -1.64 5.09 -14.38
N GLY A 114 -1.18 4.76 -15.58
CA GLY A 114 -1.10 5.67 -16.73
C GLY A 114 -0.12 6.83 -16.65
N VAL A 115 1.00 6.71 -15.94
CA VAL A 115 1.95 7.81 -15.75
C VAL A 115 3.27 7.56 -16.46
N LEU A 116 3.90 8.64 -16.93
CA LEU A 116 5.18 8.64 -17.62
C LEU A 116 6.34 8.23 -16.71
N ASP A 117 7.32 7.57 -17.31
CA ASP A 117 8.30 6.68 -16.67
C ASP A 117 9.32 7.29 -15.71
N ARG A 118 9.48 8.59 -15.65
CA ARG A 118 10.57 9.21 -14.89
C ARG A 118 10.13 10.15 -13.78
N VAL A 119 8.84 10.41 -13.67
CA VAL A 119 8.27 11.31 -12.67
C VAL A 119 7.61 10.48 -11.59
N LEU A 120 7.83 10.82 -10.34
CA LEU A 120 7.10 10.19 -9.24
C LEU A 120 5.63 10.54 -9.31
N GLY A 121 4.76 9.55 -9.10
CA GLY A 121 3.34 9.77 -8.96
C GLY A 121 3.04 10.66 -7.73
N THR A 122 1.82 11.17 -7.67
CA THR A 122 1.40 12.09 -6.60
C THR A 122 1.55 11.47 -5.21
N THR A 123 1.11 10.23 -5.03
CA THR A 123 1.21 9.53 -3.76
C THR A 123 2.67 9.30 -3.38
N ALA A 124 3.48 8.77 -4.30
CA ALA A 124 4.89 8.50 -4.05
C ALA A 124 5.66 9.78 -3.69
N GLY A 125 5.43 10.85 -4.44
CA GLY A 125 6.06 12.15 -4.16
C GLY A 125 5.71 12.71 -2.78
N LYS A 126 4.44 12.61 -2.38
CA LYS A 126 4.01 13.06 -1.06
C LYS A 126 4.56 12.18 0.07
N VAL A 127 4.60 10.88 -0.12
CA VAL A 127 5.20 9.98 0.89
C VAL A 127 6.67 10.30 1.07
N VAL A 128 7.44 10.46 -0.01
CA VAL A 128 8.86 10.81 0.07
C VAL A 128 9.06 12.13 0.81
N ASN A 129 8.21 13.12 0.57
CA ASN A 129 8.34 14.45 1.19
C ASN A 129 7.88 14.50 2.66
N HIS A 130 6.95 13.63 3.07
CA HIS A 130 6.31 13.75 4.39
C HIS A 130 6.64 12.59 5.35
N ALA A 131 7.21 11.49 4.87
CA ALA A 131 7.55 10.38 5.74
C ALA A 131 8.69 10.76 6.70
N ASP A 132 8.60 10.24 7.92
CA ASP A 132 9.62 10.43 8.96
C ASP A 132 10.62 9.26 9.02
N ARG A 133 10.62 8.39 8.02
CA ARG A 133 11.52 7.24 7.89
C ARG A 133 11.89 6.99 6.45
N ASN A 134 12.83 6.08 6.23
CA ASN A 134 13.33 5.78 4.89
C ASN A 134 12.22 5.27 3.97
N VAL A 135 12.31 5.66 2.71
CA VAL A 135 11.34 5.25 1.68
C VAL A 135 12.11 4.66 0.51
N LEU A 136 11.75 3.44 0.14
CA LEU A 136 12.23 2.80 -1.08
C LEU A 136 11.13 2.90 -2.14
N VAL A 137 11.47 3.52 -3.25
CA VAL A 137 10.55 3.67 -4.39
C VAL A 137 10.90 2.61 -5.42
N VAL A 138 9.95 1.71 -5.68
CA VAL A 138 10.09 0.65 -6.67
C VAL A 138 9.60 1.17 -8.02
N ARG A 139 10.47 1.13 -9.03
CA ARG A 139 10.13 1.54 -10.38
C ARG A 139 9.79 0.33 -11.22
N ALA A 140 8.74 0.45 -12.03
CA ALA A 140 8.45 -0.55 -13.03
C ALA A 140 9.59 -0.56 -14.06
N ALA A 141 10.10 -1.74 -14.39
CA ALA A 141 11.00 -1.89 -15.51
C ALA A 141 10.25 -1.62 -16.82
N LEU A 142 10.84 -0.86 -17.70
CA LEU A 142 10.30 -0.59 -19.02
C LEU A 142 10.61 -1.70 -19.99
#